data_242486f935738c36189005531ebd72c9
#
_entry.id   242486f935738c36189005531ebd72c9
#
_cell.length_a   1.000
_cell.length_b   1.000
_cell.length_c   1.000
_cell.angle_alpha   90.00
_cell.angle_beta   90.00
_cell.angle_gamma   90.00
#
_symmetry.space_group_name_H-M   'P 1'
#
loop_
_entity.id
_entity.type
_entity.pdbx_description
1 polymer ?
#
loop_
_entity_poly.entity_id
_entity_poly.type
_entity_poly.pdbx_seq_one_letter_code
_entity_poly.pdbx_strand_id
1 'polypeptide(L)'
;MEKSNPVLSDIYNSIWVELKKGATQRKHPFHLCFFSTISLSEEKTEPETRIVILRDVDKETLTIRTNTDLRSDKVSQIKMSPITTMLFYDKEKKIQLRIKAESKLVSSKKEVEQTWNEAQEISKRCYYVPFPPKTKLEKPFSNESLDLDNENLGLNVFGLIRSKLLEIDYLNLNYTGHVRCKFELEKKGFIKSYWVVP
;
A
#
# COMPACT_ATOMS: atom_id res chain seq x y z
N MET A 1 -6.99 -3.29 -38.37
CA MET A 1 -7.80 -3.62 -37.18
C MET A 1 -7.93 -2.33 -36.38
N GLU A 2 -9.11 -1.72 -36.41
CA GLU A 2 -9.42 -0.59 -35.50
C GLU A 2 -9.30 -1.08 -34.07
N LYS A 3 -8.39 -0.49 -33.30
CA LYS A 3 -8.34 -0.72 -31.85
C LYS A 3 -9.60 -0.08 -31.27
N SER A 4 -10.52 -0.88 -30.76
CA SER A 4 -11.66 -0.37 -30.01
C SER A 4 -11.15 0.53 -28.90
N ASN A 5 -11.72 1.71 -28.74
CA ASN A 5 -11.39 2.61 -27.65
C ASN A 5 -11.67 1.93 -26.31
N PRO A 6 -10.75 2.01 -25.34
CA PRO A 6 -10.96 1.40 -24.04
C PRO A 6 -12.19 2.01 -23.33
N VAL A 7 -12.93 1.18 -22.62
CA VAL A 7 -14.10 1.59 -21.84
C VAL A 7 -13.68 1.79 -20.38
N LEU A 8 -14.16 2.86 -19.73
CA LEU A 8 -13.79 3.19 -18.34
C LEU A 8 -14.10 2.05 -17.36
N SER A 9 -15.23 1.34 -17.56
CA SER A 9 -15.58 0.19 -16.71
C SER A 9 -14.58 -0.96 -16.82
N ASP A 10 -14.05 -1.21 -18.01
CA ASP A 10 -13.08 -2.28 -18.24
C ASP A 10 -11.74 -1.95 -17.61
N ILE A 11 -11.31 -0.68 -17.69
CA ILE A 11 -10.11 -0.20 -17.00
C ILE A 11 -10.30 -0.34 -15.49
N TYR A 12 -11.44 0.09 -14.94
CA TYR A 12 -11.73 -0.04 -13.52
C TYR A 12 -11.66 -1.50 -13.04
N ASN A 13 -12.29 -2.40 -13.77
CA ASN A 13 -12.26 -3.83 -13.45
C ASN A 13 -10.84 -4.39 -13.53
N SER A 14 -10.08 -4.02 -14.57
CA SER A 14 -8.70 -4.46 -14.74
C SER A 14 -7.79 -4.01 -13.61
N ILE A 15 -7.97 -2.79 -13.07
CA ILE A 15 -7.22 -2.28 -11.91
C ILE A 15 -7.36 -3.23 -10.71
N TRP A 16 -8.58 -3.64 -10.38
CA TRP A 16 -8.82 -4.54 -9.24
C TRP A 16 -8.24 -5.93 -9.46
N VAL A 17 -8.29 -6.44 -10.71
CA VAL A 17 -7.63 -7.72 -11.06
C VAL A 17 -6.12 -7.62 -10.85
N GLU A 18 -5.48 -6.55 -11.33
CA GLU A 18 -4.03 -6.37 -11.18
C GLU A 18 -3.62 -6.12 -9.71
N LEU A 19 -4.40 -5.35 -8.96
CA LEU A 19 -4.18 -5.18 -7.51
C LEU A 19 -4.30 -6.52 -6.78
N LYS A 20 -5.29 -7.36 -7.09
CA LYS A 20 -5.43 -8.69 -6.47
C LYS A 20 -4.26 -9.60 -6.79
N LYS A 21 -3.77 -9.59 -8.05
CA LYS A 21 -2.54 -10.30 -8.42
C LYS A 21 -1.34 -9.78 -7.63
N GLY A 22 -1.21 -8.44 -7.48
CA GLY A 22 -0.14 -7.82 -6.68
C GLY A 22 -0.15 -8.27 -5.22
N ALA A 23 -1.32 -8.45 -4.62
CA ALA A 23 -1.45 -8.93 -3.26
C ALA A 23 -1.06 -10.41 -3.10
N THR A 24 -1.27 -11.25 -4.14
CA THR A 24 -1.11 -12.71 -4.05
C THR A 24 0.15 -13.24 -4.74
N GLN A 25 0.72 -12.51 -5.70
CA GLN A 25 1.84 -12.96 -6.52
C GLN A 25 3.09 -12.10 -6.27
N ARG A 26 4.08 -12.66 -5.58
CA ARG A 26 5.29 -11.95 -5.16
C ARG A 26 6.07 -11.28 -6.30
N LYS A 27 6.02 -11.84 -7.52
CA LYS A 27 6.72 -11.30 -8.70
C LYS A 27 5.91 -10.27 -9.49
N HIS A 28 4.64 -10.06 -9.12
CA HIS A 28 3.78 -9.10 -9.81
C HIS A 28 4.27 -7.66 -9.53
N PRO A 29 4.31 -6.76 -10.55
CA PRO A 29 4.77 -5.37 -10.37
C PRO A 29 4.05 -4.63 -9.24
N PHE A 30 2.74 -4.87 -9.06
CA PHE A 30 1.95 -4.24 -8.01
C PHE A 30 2.10 -4.88 -6.62
N HIS A 31 3.01 -5.87 -6.46
CA HIS A 31 3.34 -6.39 -5.15
C HIS A 31 4.05 -5.35 -4.28
N LEU A 32 4.84 -4.48 -4.90
CA LEU A 32 5.53 -3.37 -4.26
C LEU A 32 4.70 -2.09 -4.45
N CYS A 33 4.38 -1.44 -3.34
CA CYS A 33 3.65 -0.19 -3.28
C CYS A 33 4.55 0.94 -2.77
N PHE A 34 4.70 2.01 -3.53
CA PHE A 34 5.29 3.26 -3.04
C PHE A 34 4.22 3.98 -2.21
N PHE A 35 4.41 3.96 -0.91
CA PHE A 35 3.44 4.47 0.05
C PHE A 35 3.92 5.79 0.65
N SER A 36 3.16 6.85 0.44
CA SER A 36 3.49 8.21 0.89
C SER A 36 2.58 8.64 2.02
N THR A 37 3.19 9.22 3.06
CA THR A 37 2.55 9.85 4.22
C THR A 37 3.07 11.27 4.38
N ILE A 38 2.44 12.06 5.21
CA ILE A 38 2.88 13.42 5.55
C ILE A 38 3.44 13.42 6.96
N SER A 39 4.67 13.88 7.08
CA SER A 39 5.28 14.22 8.35
C SER A 39 4.94 15.67 8.69
N LEU A 40 4.28 15.86 9.81
CA LEU A 40 3.89 17.18 10.30
C LEU A 40 4.71 17.52 11.56
N SER A 41 5.39 18.66 11.55
CA SER A 41 6.01 19.26 12.72
C SER A 41 5.62 20.75 12.81
N GLU A 42 5.93 21.40 13.92
CA GLU A 42 5.65 22.84 14.07
C GLU A 42 6.35 23.70 13.02
N GLU A 43 7.53 23.26 12.56
CA GLU A 43 8.38 24.03 11.66
C GLU A 43 8.13 23.66 10.17
N LYS A 44 7.70 22.43 9.88
CA LYS A 44 7.63 21.95 8.51
C LYS A 44 6.64 20.82 8.28
N THR A 45 6.17 20.75 7.04
CA THR A 45 5.36 19.67 6.48
C THR A 45 6.13 19.00 5.36
N GLU A 46 6.45 17.72 5.50
CA GLU A 46 7.26 16.98 4.53
C GLU A 46 6.56 15.69 4.08
N PRO A 47 6.55 15.39 2.76
CA PRO A 47 6.15 14.08 2.30
C PRO A 47 7.24 13.06 2.57
N GLU A 48 6.87 11.91 3.13
CA GLU A 48 7.75 10.76 3.27
C GLU A 48 7.22 9.59 2.43
N THR A 49 8.09 9.01 1.60
CA THR A 49 7.75 7.87 0.74
C THR A 49 8.64 6.67 1.07
N ARG A 50 8.04 5.49 1.12
CA ARG A 50 8.73 4.20 1.28
C ARG A 50 8.02 3.11 0.50
N ILE A 51 8.72 1.99 0.28
CA ILE A 51 8.10 0.80 -0.29
C ILE A 51 7.45 0.00 0.84
N VAL A 52 6.22 -0.43 0.62
CA VAL A 52 5.50 -1.41 1.44
C VAL A 52 4.98 -2.54 0.55
N ILE A 53 4.67 -3.67 1.15
CA ILE A 53 4.11 -4.81 0.44
C ILE A 53 2.59 -4.71 0.42
N LEU A 54 1.99 -4.82 -0.76
CA LEU A 54 0.55 -5.00 -0.92
C LEU A 54 0.17 -6.40 -0.40
N ARG A 55 -0.68 -6.44 0.63
CA ARG A 55 -1.02 -7.70 1.31
C ARG A 55 -2.43 -8.19 1.03
N ASP A 56 -3.36 -7.28 0.86
CA ASP A 56 -4.74 -7.61 0.53
C ASP A 56 -5.44 -6.45 -0.15
N VAL A 57 -6.46 -6.77 -0.94
CA VAL A 57 -7.36 -5.81 -1.58
C VAL A 57 -8.79 -6.33 -1.54
N ASP A 58 -9.71 -5.44 -1.23
CA ASP A 58 -11.13 -5.70 -1.22
C ASP A 58 -11.85 -4.64 -2.06
N LYS A 59 -12.42 -5.10 -3.18
CA LYS A 59 -13.15 -4.24 -4.13
C LYS A 59 -14.49 -3.79 -3.57
N GLU A 60 -15.15 -4.60 -2.76
CA GLU A 60 -16.48 -4.29 -2.21
C GLU A 60 -16.39 -3.18 -1.15
N THR A 61 -15.40 -3.29 -0.28
CA THR A 61 -15.13 -2.27 0.73
C THR A 61 -14.23 -1.14 0.22
N LEU A 62 -13.69 -1.25 -1.01
CA LEU A 62 -12.74 -0.32 -1.62
C LEU A 62 -11.51 -0.11 -0.73
N THR A 63 -10.92 -1.18 -0.23
CA THR A 63 -9.80 -1.10 0.70
C THR A 63 -8.57 -1.86 0.23
N ILE A 64 -7.42 -1.34 0.64
CA ILE A 64 -6.11 -1.96 0.50
C ILE A 64 -5.53 -2.16 1.90
N ARG A 65 -4.86 -3.31 2.13
CA ARG A 65 -4.17 -3.61 3.38
C ARG A 65 -2.68 -3.80 3.16
N THR A 66 -1.89 -3.20 4.04
CA THR A 66 -0.44 -3.40 4.15
C THR A 66 -0.08 -3.69 5.60
N ASN A 67 1.05 -4.36 5.82
CA ASN A 67 1.57 -4.60 7.16
C ASN A 67 2.56 -3.48 7.56
N THR A 68 2.73 -3.26 8.86
CA THR A 68 3.64 -2.26 9.38
C THR A 68 4.25 -2.67 10.72
N ASP A 69 5.42 -2.14 11.01
CA ASP A 69 5.92 -2.07 12.38
C ASP A 69 5.26 -0.87 13.07
N LEU A 70 4.62 -1.11 14.21
CA LEU A 70 3.89 -0.09 14.98
C LEU A 70 4.79 1.02 15.52
N ARG A 71 6.10 0.77 15.63
CA ARG A 71 7.12 1.72 16.08
C ARG A 71 7.62 2.66 14.98
N SER A 72 7.20 2.43 13.72
CA SER A 72 7.65 3.23 12.57
C SER A 72 6.93 4.58 12.49
N ASP A 73 7.64 5.62 12.02
CA ASP A 73 7.12 7.00 11.89
C ASP A 73 5.83 7.10 11.09
N LYS A 74 5.64 6.26 10.06
CA LYS A 74 4.40 6.24 9.28
C LYS A 74 3.15 6.02 10.12
N VAL A 75 3.28 5.37 11.28
CA VAL A 75 2.18 5.10 12.20
C VAL A 75 1.71 6.39 12.87
N SER A 76 2.64 7.21 13.39
CA SER A 76 2.32 8.53 13.94
C SER A 76 1.84 9.50 12.86
N GLN A 77 2.46 9.47 11.69
CA GLN A 77 2.09 10.31 10.55
C GLN A 77 0.65 10.05 10.10
N ILE A 78 0.23 8.76 9.97
CA ILE A 78 -1.14 8.38 9.62
C ILE A 78 -2.14 8.83 10.71
N LYS A 79 -1.77 8.74 11.99
CA LYS A 79 -2.63 9.21 13.09
C LYS A 79 -2.87 10.72 13.03
N MET A 80 -1.86 11.50 12.62
CA MET A 80 -1.94 12.95 12.50
C MET A 80 -2.58 13.40 11.18
N SER A 81 -2.23 12.74 10.08
CA SER A 81 -2.73 13.01 8.73
C SER A 81 -3.08 11.70 8.02
N PRO A 82 -4.36 11.28 8.04
CA PRO A 82 -4.77 9.99 7.51
C PRO A 82 -4.76 9.90 5.98
N ILE A 83 -4.63 11.04 5.29
CA ILE A 83 -4.59 11.04 3.83
C ILE A 83 -3.22 10.58 3.34
N THR A 84 -3.24 9.52 2.55
CA THR A 84 -2.04 8.87 2.02
C THR A 84 -2.14 8.71 0.51
N THR A 85 -0.99 8.53 -0.13
CA THR A 85 -0.94 8.22 -1.56
C THR A 85 -0.15 6.94 -1.78
N MET A 86 -0.66 6.10 -2.67
CA MET A 86 -0.01 4.89 -3.13
C MET A 86 0.30 5.02 -4.61
N LEU A 87 1.50 4.61 -5.01
CA LEU A 87 1.90 4.54 -6.41
C LEU A 87 2.32 3.11 -6.74
N PHE A 88 1.76 2.58 -7.80
CA PHE A 88 2.15 1.32 -8.42
C PHE A 88 2.60 1.60 -9.86
N TYR A 89 3.56 0.84 -10.35
CA TYR A 89 4.03 0.93 -11.71
C TYR A 89 4.32 -0.45 -12.31
N ASP A 90 3.70 -0.73 -13.44
CA ASP A 90 3.99 -1.90 -14.26
C ASP A 90 4.83 -1.45 -15.46
N LYS A 91 6.11 -1.84 -15.44
CA LYS A 91 7.08 -1.46 -16.47
C LYS A 91 6.76 -2.11 -17.84
N GLU A 92 6.23 -3.32 -17.85
CA GLU A 92 5.93 -4.05 -19.08
C GLU A 92 4.68 -3.49 -19.76
N LYS A 93 3.62 -3.31 -18.99
CA LYS A 93 2.36 -2.72 -19.47
C LYS A 93 2.42 -1.20 -19.57
N LYS A 94 3.46 -0.57 -19.01
CA LYS A 94 3.63 0.90 -18.89
C LYS A 94 2.43 1.56 -18.20
N ILE A 95 1.88 0.89 -17.19
CA ILE A 95 0.75 1.38 -16.40
C ILE A 95 1.25 1.98 -15.11
N GLN A 96 0.90 3.24 -14.87
CA GLN A 96 1.02 3.90 -13.58
C GLN A 96 -0.36 3.98 -12.93
N LEU A 97 -0.43 3.57 -11.67
CA LEU A 97 -1.64 3.67 -10.88
C LEU A 97 -1.33 4.49 -9.62
N ARG A 98 -1.95 5.67 -9.50
CA ARG A 98 -1.89 6.49 -8.28
C ARG A 98 -3.21 6.37 -7.55
N ILE A 99 -3.15 6.11 -6.27
CA ILE A 99 -4.32 5.94 -5.41
C ILE A 99 -4.23 6.91 -4.25
N LYS A 100 -5.21 7.79 -4.09
CA LYS A 100 -5.41 8.58 -2.88
C LYS A 100 -6.32 7.81 -1.94
N ALA A 101 -5.94 7.71 -0.68
CA ALA A 101 -6.68 6.94 0.30
C ALA A 101 -6.69 7.60 1.67
N GLU A 102 -7.69 7.25 2.48
CA GLU A 102 -7.71 7.49 3.92
C GLU A 102 -7.22 6.22 4.61
N SER A 103 -6.09 6.31 5.29
CA SER A 103 -5.41 5.20 5.94
C SER A 103 -5.59 5.24 7.45
N LYS A 104 -5.75 4.08 8.07
CA LYS A 104 -5.83 3.93 9.52
C LYS A 104 -5.22 2.60 9.97
N LEU A 105 -4.77 2.55 11.21
CA LEU A 105 -4.40 1.30 11.84
C LEU A 105 -5.65 0.46 12.13
N VAL A 106 -5.51 -0.85 11.92
CA VAL A 106 -6.54 -1.80 12.31
C VAL A 106 -6.49 -1.98 13.84
N SER A 107 -7.61 -1.74 14.51
CA SER A 107 -7.75 -1.83 15.97
C SER A 107 -8.15 -3.22 16.47
N SER A 108 -8.62 -4.10 15.59
CA SER A 108 -9.05 -5.45 15.92
C SER A 108 -7.83 -6.34 16.23
N LYS A 109 -7.59 -6.63 17.51
CA LYS A 109 -6.54 -7.56 17.95
C LYS A 109 -6.69 -8.93 17.28
N LYS A 110 -7.92 -9.46 17.21
CA LYS A 110 -8.23 -10.74 16.56
C LYS A 110 -7.76 -10.76 15.10
N GLU A 111 -8.00 -9.68 14.34
CA GLU A 111 -7.57 -9.60 12.94
C GLU A 111 -6.04 -9.50 12.82
N VAL A 112 -5.39 -8.77 13.71
CA VAL A 112 -3.92 -8.65 13.74
C VAL A 112 -3.28 -10.00 14.05
N GLU A 113 -3.75 -10.70 15.08
CA GLU A 113 -3.27 -12.03 15.48
C GLU A 113 -3.50 -13.08 14.38
N GLN A 114 -4.70 -13.09 13.78
CA GLN A 114 -4.99 -13.99 12.66
C GLN A 114 -4.03 -13.72 11.48
N THR A 115 -3.84 -12.46 11.11
CA THR A 115 -2.92 -12.09 10.01
C THR A 115 -1.48 -12.46 10.33
N TRP A 116 -1.06 -12.32 11.59
CA TRP A 116 0.26 -12.75 12.05
C TRP A 116 0.44 -14.25 11.90
N ASN A 117 -0.53 -15.04 12.35
CA ASN A 117 -0.47 -16.50 12.30
C ASN A 117 -0.46 -17.05 10.86
N GLU A 118 -1.17 -16.40 9.95
CA GLU A 118 -1.20 -16.74 8.52
C GLU A 118 0.05 -16.26 7.75
N ALA A 119 0.86 -15.38 8.34
CA ALA A 119 2.04 -14.82 7.67
C ALA A 119 3.18 -15.84 7.59
N GLN A 120 3.89 -15.85 6.46
CA GLN A 120 5.09 -16.67 6.29
C GLN A 120 6.20 -16.21 7.23
N GLU A 121 6.94 -17.17 7.82
CA GLU A 121 8.03 -16.90 8.77
C GLU A 121 9.06 -15.89 8.26
N ILE A 122 9.44 -16.00 6.99
CA ILE A 122 10.36 -15.03 6.37
C ILE A 122 9.84 -13.59 6.39
N SER A 123 8.52 -13.43 6.35
CA SER A 123 7.86 -12.11 6.39
C SER A 123 7.75 -11.55 7.81
N LYS A 124 7.84 -12.40 8.83
CA LYS A 124 7.80 -12.03 10.25
C LYS A 124 9.14 -11.50 10.75
N ARG A 125 10.25 -11.94 10.17
CA ARG A 125 11.62 -11.65 10.66
C ARG A 125 11.91 -10.17 10.92
N CYS A 126 11.42 -9.27 10.07
CA CYS A 126 11.64 -7.84 10.25
C CYS A 126 10.99 -7.25 11.51
N TYR A 127 10.03 -7.94 12.12
CA TYR A 127 9.35 -7.53 13.36
C TYR A 127 10.07 -8.01 14.63
N TYR A 128 11.03 -8.93 14.50
CA TYR A 128 11.84 -9.39 15.64
C TYR A 128 13.04 -8.48 15.93
N VAL A 129 13.30 -7.49 15.09
CA VAL A 129 14.36 -6.50 15.34
C VAL A 129 14.03 -5.73 16.61
N PRO A 130 14.92 -5.72 17.65
CA PRO A 130 14.62 -5.15 18.96
C PRO A 130 14.49 -3.62 18.95
N PHE A 131 14.99 -2.97 17.90
CA PHE A 131 15.01 -1.51 17.77
C PHE A 131 13.91 -1.02 16.84
N PRO A 132 13.29 0.15 17.11
CA PRO A 132 12.43 0.83 16.16
C PRO A 132 13.14 1.09 14.82
N PRO A 133 12.41 1.08 13.69
CA PRO A 133 12.97 1.52 12.42
C PRO A 133 13.62 2.91 12.52
N LYS A 134 14.71 3.15 11.77
CA LYS A 134 15.53 4.39 11.79
C LYS A 134 16.38 4.60 13.07
N THR A 135 16.43 3.65 14.00
CA THR A 135 17.38 3.73 15.13
C THR A 135 18.81 3.83 14.61
N LYS A 136 19.59 4.81 15.10
CA LYS A 136 21.00 4.95 14.73
C LYS A 136 21.81 3.85 15.40
N LEU A 137 22.60 3.14 14.59
CA LEU A 137 23.51 2.09 15.03
C LEU A 137 24.91 2.38 14.51
N GLU A 138 25.93 1.98 15.26
CA GLU A 138 27.34 2.11 14.83
C GLU A 138 27.72 1.09 13.72
N LYS A 139 27.03 -0.05 13.69
CA LYS A 139 27.24 -1.14 12.70
C LYS A 139 25.90 -1.64 12.18
N PRO A 140 25.86 -2.22 10.96
CA PRO A 140 24.65 -2.85 10.44
C PRO A 140 24.14 -3.92 11.41
N PHE A 141 22.81 -3.97 11.60
CA PHE A 141 22.19 -5.00 12.41
C PHE A 141 22.25 -6.35 11.69
N SER A 142 22.68 -7.41 12.42
CA SER A 142 22.70 -8.77 11.87
C SER A 142 21.41 -9.51 12.21
N ASN A 143 20.83 -10.16 11.20
CA ASN A 143 19.66 -11.04 11.40
C ASN A 143 19.99 -12.31 12.19
N GLU A 144 21.25 -12.63 12.39
CA GLU A 144 21.72 -13.77 13.21
C GLU A 144 21.43 -13.57 14.71
N SER A 145 21.26 -12.29 15.13
CA SER A 145 20.94 -11.95 16.52
C SER A 145 19.45 -11.82 16.81
N LEU A 146 18.58 -12.28 15.89
CA LEU A 146 17.13 -12.27 16.12
C LEU A 146 16.74 -13.41 17.05
N ASP A 147 16.01 -13.09 18.12
CA ASP A 147 15.32 -14.06 18.97
C ASP A 147 14.00 -14.46 18.31
N LEU A 148 14.06 -15.48 17.45
CA LEU A 148 12.89 -15.96 16.70
C LEU A 148 12.00 -16.91 17.52
N ASP A 149 12.48 -17.42 18.67
CA ASP A 149 11.75 -18.33 19.53
C ASP A 149 10.68 -17.61 20.36
N ASN A 150 10.85 -16.30 20.56
CA ASN A 150 9.89 -15.48 21.28
C ASN A 150 8.91 -14.78 20.33
N GLU A 151 7.89 -15.49 19.87
CA GLU A 151 6.88 -14.94 18.94
C GLU A 151 6.22 -13.64 19.41
N ASN A 152 6.12 -13.42 20.73
CA ASN A 152 5.52 -12.22 21.28
C ASN A 152 6.32 -10.96 20.94
N LEU A 153 7.62 -11.04 20.74
CA LEU A 153 8.44 -9.89 20.35
C LEU A 153 7.98 -9.30 19.01
N GLY A 154 7.76 -10.17 18.02
CA GLY A 154 7.32 -9.74 16.70
C GLY A 154 5.86 -9.31 16.69
N LEU A 155 4.97 -10.08 17.32
CA LEU A 155 3.54 -9.80 17.37
C LEU A 155 3.22 -8.46 18.07
N ASN A 156 3.93 -8.13 19.14
CA ASN A 156 3.72 -6.88 19.89
C ASN A 156 3.99 -5.61 19.06
N VAL A 157 4.84 -5.69 18.05
CA VAL A 157 5.16 -4.57 17.17
C VAL A 157 4.52 -4.68 15.79
N PHE A 158 3.88 -5.80 15.50
CA PHE A 158 3.20 -6.01 14.24
C PHE A 158 1.86 -5.28 14.18
N GLY A 159 1.60 -4.62 13.07
CA GLY A 159 0.35 -3.91 12.85
C GLY A 159 -0.10 -3.94 11.41
N LEU A 160 -1.36 -3.59 11.20
CA LEU A 160 -2.00 -3.54 9.89
C LEU A 160 -2.46 -2.12 9.61
N ILE A 161 -2.19 -1.64 8.40
CA ILE A 161 -2.74 -0.40 7.86
C ILE A 161 -3.82 -0.78 6.86
N ARG A 162 -5.05 -0.29 7.08
CA ARG A 162 -6.15 -0.39 6.12
C ARG A 162 -6.37 0.99 5.51
N SER A 163 -6.31 1.05 4.19
CA SER A 163 -6.44 2.27 3.40
C SER A 163 -7.73 2.21 2.60
N LYS A 164 -8.69 3.07 2.93
CA LYS A 164 -9.94 3.26 2.18
C LYS A 164 -9.62 4.14 0.98
N LEU A 165 -9.86 3.63 -0.22
CA LEU A 165 -9.60 4.35 -1.45
C LEU A 165 -10.60 5.50 -1.63
N LEU A 166 -10.09 6.66 -2.03
CA LEU A 166 -10.85 7.88 -2.32
C LEU A 166 -10.81 8.24 -3.81
N GLU A 167 -9.66 8.07 -4.44
CA GLU A 167 -9.46 8.36 -5.87
C GLU A 167 -8.46 7.35 -6.44
N ILE A 168 -8.69 6.93 -7.67
CA ILE A 168 -7.76 6.18 -8.49
C ILE A 168 -7.47 6.99 -9.74
N ASP A 169 -6.18 7.24 -10.03
CA ASP A 169 -5.70 7.91 -11.24
C ASP A 169 -4.88 6.87 -12.04
N TYR A 170 -5.43 6.42 -13.13
CA TYR A 170 -4.83 5.46 -14.04
C TYR A 170 -4.21 6.16 -15.23
N LEU A 171 -2.94 5.85 -15.52
CA LEU A 171 -2.21 6.35 -16.68
C LEU A 171 -1.51 5.20 -17.38
N ASN A 172 -1.84 4.98 -18.66
CA ASN A 172 -1.10 4.09 -19.54
C ASN A 172 -0.20 4.92 -20.46
N LEU A 173 1.10 4.69 -20.38
CA LEU A 173 2.15 5.41 -21.12
C LEU A 173 2.47 4.71 -22.45
N ASN A 174 1.48 4.51 -23.30
CA ASN A 174 1.68 3.88 -24.60
C ASN A 174 2.25 4.91 -25.60
N TYR A 175 3.27 4.52 -26.37
CA TYR A 175 3.89 5.39 -27.37
C TYR A 175 2.95 5.77 -28.54
N THR A 176 1.88 4.98 -28.79
CA THR A 176 0.85 5.29 -29.78
C THR A 176 -0.23 6.23 -29.29
N GLY A 177 -0.14 6.69 -28.06
CA GLY A 177 -1.09 7.57 -27.38
C GLY A 177 -1.27 7.19 -25.93
N HIS A 178 -1.06 8.15 -25.05
CA HIS A 178 -1.29 7.95 -23.62
C HIS A 178 -2.79 7.91 -23.34
N VAL A 179 -3.18 7.06 -22.40
CA VAL A 179 -4.57 6.96 -21.92
C VAL A 179 -4.58 7.25 -20.43
N ARG A 180 -5.33 8.26 -20.01
CA ARG A 180 -5.48 8.60 -18.59
C ARG A 180 -6.93 8.79 -18.21
N CYS A 181 -7.32 8.22 -17.09
CA CYS A 181 -8.64 8.39 -16.50
C CYS A 181 -8.59 8.41 -14.97
N LYS A 182 -9.63 8.97 -14.39
CA LYS A 182 -9.81 9.03 -12.94
C LYS A 182 -11.11 8.39 -12.52
N PHE A 183 -11.08 7.82 -11.30
CA PHE A 183 -12.23 7.24 -10.61
C PHE A 183 -12.29 7.86 -9.23
N GLU A 184 -13.31 8.66 -8.97
CA GLU A 184 -13.62 9.21 -7.65
C GLU A 184 -14.56 8.23 -6.95
N LEU A 185 -14.18 7.77 -5.75
CA LEU A 185 -14.84 6.71 -5.02
C LEU A 185 -15.61 7.32 -3.84
N GLU A 186 -16.92 7.45 -3.98
CA GLU A 186 -17.76 8.07 -2.95
C GLU A 186 -18.26 7.07 -1.89
N LYS A 187 -18.71 7.61 -0.73
CA LYS A 187 -19.06 6.84 0.47
C LYS A 187 -20.20 5.83 0.31
N LYS A 188 -20.90 5.78 -0.83
CA LYS A 188 -22.02 4.85 -1.07
C LYS A 188 -21.78 3.90 -2.23
N GLY A 189 -20.51 3.66 -2.62
CA GLY A 189 -20.19 2.81 -3.75
C GLY A 189 -20.43 3.48 -5.11
N PHE A 190 -20.81 4.75 -5.14
CA PHE A 190 -20.92 5.51 -6.37
C PHE A 190 -19.50 5.84 -6.88
N ILE A 191 -19.28 5.59 -8.17
CA ILE A 191 -18.00 5.84 -8.82
C ILE A 191 -18.24 6.86 -9.93
N LYS A 192 -17.68 8.05 -9.76
CA LYS A 192 -17.60 9.01 -10.85
C LYS A 192 -16.31 8.74 -11.62
N SER A 193 -16.42 8.54 -12.92
CA SER A 193 -15.28 8.24 -13.78
C SER A 193 -15.26 9.13 -15.00
N TYR A 194 -14.05 9.54 -15.41
CA TYR A 194 -13.86 10.42 -16.56
C TYR A 194 -12.44 10.33 -17.12
N TRP A 195 -12.33 10.67 -18.41
CA TRP A 195 -11.05 10.84 -19.08
C TRP A 195 -10.40 12.15 -18.71
N VAL A 196 -9.07 12.13 -18.59
CA VAL A 196 -8.27 13.34 -18.36
C VAL A 196 -7.09 13.37 -19.33
N VAL A 197 -6.58 14.58 -19.59
CA VAL A 197 -5.36 14.73 -20.39
C VAL A 197 -4.20 14.06 -19.65
N PRO A 198 -3.37 13.27 -20.34
CA PRO A 198 -2.20 12.61 -19.76
C PRO A 198 -1.18 13.57 -19.17
#